data_7f53bffcef58fdbb136f7c924d5b8704
#
_entry.id   7f53bffcef58fdbb136f7c924d5b8704
#
_cell.length_a   1.000
_cell.length_b   1.000
_cell.length_c   1.000
_cell.angle_alpha   90.00
_cell.angle_beta   90.00
_cell.angle_gamma   90.00
#
_symmetry.space_group_name_H-M   'P 1'
#
loop_
_entity.id
_entity.type
_entity.pdbx_description
1 polymer ?
#
loop_
_entity_poly.entity_id
_entity_poly.type
_entity_poly.pdbx_seq_one_letter_code
_entity_poly.pdbx_strand_id
1 'polypeptide(L)'
;LATMLFESKIKVNKIRSFDIDESCVAISETFNKPWFVDNWKFKAITQDIMDIDYKTHVWQFWSNKNNRMSKPITDQPDTIINTSCEHIGNFSEWYSKIPKGKLVVLQGNDYFELNEHINCSADQDIFSEKAPMADVLYLGTIDCDKYKRFMKIGIR
;
A
#
# COMPACT_ATOMS: atom_id res chain seq x y z
N LEU A 1 9.18 3.92 3.05
CA LEU A 1 9.00 3.42 1.69
C LEU A 1 8.81 4.55 0.67
N ALA A 2 7.84 5.46 0.83
CA ALA A 2 7.52 6.48 -0.18
C ALA A 2 8.73 7.37 -0.51
N THR A 3 9.45 7.89 0.49
CA THR A 3 10.71 8.64 0.32
C THR A 3 11.70 7.86 -0.57
N MET A 4 11.92 6.59 -0.26
CA MET A 4 12.87 5.74 -1.02
C MET A 4 12.42 5.55 -2.47
N LEU A 5 11.12 5.42 -2.72
CA LEU A 5 10.58 5.30 -4.08
C LEU A 5 10.81 6.59 -4.86
N PHE A 6 10.51 7.76 -4.29
CA PHE A 6 10.72 9.04 -4.95
C PHE A 6 12.20 9.36 -5.22
N GLU A 7 13.10 8.94 -4.32
CA GLU A 7 14.56 9.14 -4.48
C GLU A 7 15.23 8.07 -5.35
N SER A 8 14.51 7.02 -5.69
CA SER A 8 15.00 5.95 -6.54
C SER A 8 15.07 6.39 -8.02
N LYS A 9 15.65 5.53 -8.87
CA LYS A 9 15.62 5.71 -10.33
C LYS A 9 14.27 5.35 -10.96
N ILE A 10 13.31 4.83 -10.15
CA ILE A 10 11.97 4.49 -10.61
C ILE A 10 11.18 5.79 -10.81
N LYS A 11 10.55 5.93 -11.96
CA LYS A 11 9.69 7.09 -12.21
C LYS A 11 8.37 6.95 -11.45
N VAL A 12 8.23 7.69 -10.35
CA VAL A 12 7.02 7.75 -9.54
C VAL A 12 6.36 9.11 -9.72
N ASN A 13 5.13 9.13 -10.18
CA ASN A 13 4.39 10.37 -10.38
C ASN A 13 3.69 10.83 -9.09
N LYS A 14 2.96 9.92 -8.44
CA LYS A 14 2.19 10.21 -7.21
C LYS A 14 2.14 8.97 -6.32
N ILE A 15 2.09 9.19 -5.01
CA ILE A 15 1.82 8.16 -4.01
C ILE A 15 0.64 8.61 -3.14
N ARG A 16 -0.32 7.69 -2.94
CA ARG A 16 -1.36 7.78 -1.92
C ARG A 16 -1.10 6.71 -0.87
N SER A 17 -0.89 7.14 0.36
CA SER A 17 -0.68 6.25 1.51
C SER A 17 -1.95 6.19 2.33
N PHE A 18 -2.39 5.01 2.66
CA PHE A 18 -3.61 4.76 3.43
C PHE A 18 -3.28 4.10 4.75
N ASP A 19 -3.92 4.55 5.80
CA ASP A 19 -3.88 3.96 7.13
C ASP A 19 -5.23 4.18 7.81
N ILE A 20 -5.67 3.27 8.66
CA ILE A 20 -6.88 3.44 9.48
C ILE A 20 -6.63 4.35 10.69
N ASP A 21 -5.37 4.46 11.12
CA ASP A 21 -4.95 5.34 12.21
C ASP A 21 -4.67 6.76 11.68
N GLU A 22 -5.54 7.71 12.07
CA GLU A 22 -5.39 9.10 11.65
C GLU A 22 -4.08 9.74 12.15
N SER A 23 -3.51 9.26 13.25
CA SER A 23 -2.24 9.76 13.77
C SER A 23 -1.07 9.55 12.82
N CYS A 24 -1.15 8.52 11.95
CA CYS A 24 -0.15 8.21 10.94
C CYS A 24 -0.07 9.26 9.82
N VAL A 25 -1.15 10.02 9.57
CA VAL A 25 -1.20 11.00 8.46
C VAL A 25 -0.15 12.09 8.65
N ALA A 26 -0.15 12.77 9.79
CA ALA A 26 0.76 13.88 10.06
C ALA A 26 2.23 13.43 10.03
N ILE A 27 2.50 12.26 10.59
CA ILE A 27 3.84 11.64 10.60
C ILE A 27 4.30 11.35 9.16
N SER A 28 3.45 10.67 8.38
CA SER A 28 3.74 10.30 6.99
C SER A 28 3.98 11.53 6.11
N GLU A 29 3.17 12.58 6.25
CA GLU A 29 3.33 13.83 5.49
C GLU A 29 4.58 14.60 5.91
N THR A 30 4.96 14.54 7.18
CA THR A 30 6.21 15.15 7.65
C THR A 30 7.43 14.48 7.03
N PHE A 31 7.49 13.14 7.04
CA PHE A 31 8.59 12.40 6.41
C PHE A 31 8.67 12.58 4.89
N ASN A 32 7.54 12.85 4.24
CA ASN A 32 7.45 13.03 2.80
C ASN A 32 7.17 14.48 2.40
N LYS A 33 7.51 15.44 3.26
CA LYS A 33 7.20 16.87 3.07
C LYS A 33 7.60 17.45 1.71
N PRO A 34 8.78 17.16 1.12
CA PRO A 34 9.15 17.69 -0.20
C PRO A 34 8.11 17.33 -1.28
N TRP A 35 7.59 16.12 -1.27
CA TRP A 35 6.61 15.64 -2.24
C TRP A 35 5.16 15.96 -1.84
N PHE A 36 4.91 16.18 -0.55
CA PHE A 36 3.61 16.66 -0.08
C PHE A 36 3.34 18.08 -0.56
N VAL A 37 4.32 19.00 -0.46
CA VAL A 37 4.17 20.40 -0.88
C VAL A 37 4.25 20.58 -2.39
N ASP A 38 4.86 19.64 -3.12
CA ASP A 38 4.93 19.65 -4.58
C ASP A 38 3.68 19.03 -5.20
N ASN A 39 2.62 19.82 -5.29
CA ASN A 39 1.33 19.45 -5.89
C ASN A 39 0.76 18.11 -5.40
N TRP A 40 1.02 17.79 -4.12
CA TRP A 40 0.62 16.52 -3.50
C TRP A 40 1.04 15.29 -4.30
N LYS A 41 2.25 15.26 -4.75
CA LYS A 41 2.89 14.02 -5.24
C LYS A 41 2.79 12.92 -4.20
N PHE A 42 2.94 13.28 -2.92
CA PHE A 42 2.59 12.44 -1.79
C PHE A 42 1.35 12.96 -1.06
N LYS A 43 0.44 12.07 -0.67
CA LYS A 43 -0.66 12.38 0.24
C LYS A 43 -1.00 11.17 1.09
N ALA A 44 -1.02 11.35 2.42
CA ALA A 44 -1.55 10.36 3.34
C ALA A 44 -3.05 10.61 3.58
N ILE A 45 -3.82 9.54 3.69
CA ILE A 45 -5.28 9.57 3.81
C ILE A 45 -5.68 8.55 4.87
N THR A 46 -6.48 8.97 5.86
CA THR A 46 -7.09 8.04 6.83
C THR A 46 -8.27 7.36 6.15
N GLN A 47 -8.11 6.09 5.84
CA GLN A 47 -9.14 5.28 5.21
C GLN A 47 -8.83 3.80 5.35
N ASP A 48 -9.85 2.98 5.59
CA ASP A 48 -9.72 1.53 5.50
C ASP A 48 -9.43 1.11 4.06
N ILE A 49 -8.41 0.28 3.89
CA ILE A 49 -8.04 -0.26 2.57
C ILE A 49 -9.16 -1.12 1.95
N MET A 50 -10.08 -1.63 2.78
CA MET A 50 -11.26 -2.37 2.33
C MET A 50 -12.29 -1.47 1.63
N ASP A 51 -12.27 -0.16 1.90
CA ASP A 51 -13.21 0.82 1.34
C ASP A 51 -12.64 1.60 0.16
N ILE A 52 -11.46 1.24 -0.32
CA ILE A 52 -10.82 1.91 -1.45
C ILE A 52 -11.33 1.33 -2.77
N ASP A 53 -11.72 2.21 -3.70
CA ASP A 53 -11.85 1.85 -5.11
C ASP A 53 -10.47 1.89 -5.79
N TYR A 54 -9.89 0.73 -6.03
CA TYR A 54 -8.58 0.57 -6.66
C TYR A 54 -8.59 0.83 -8.18
N LYS A 55 -9.75 1.05 -8.78
CA LYS A 55 -9.88 1.50 -10.17
C LYS A 55 -9.82 3.02 -10.25
N THR A 56 -10.57 3.70 -9.36
CA THR A 56 -10.72 5.16 -9.38
C THR A 56 -10.95 5.67 -7.97
N HIS A 57 -9.88 6.12 -7.32
CA HIS A 57 -9.97 6.67 -5.97
C HIS A 57 -10.34 8.14 -6.01
N VAL A 58 -11.41 8.52 -5.32
CA VAL A 58 -11.89 9.91 -5.21
C VAL A 58 -11.77 10.38 -3.77
N TRP A 59 -11.13 11.52 -3.58
CA TRP A 59 -10.93 12.10 -2.26
C TRP A 59 -11.05 13.62 -2.28
N GLN A 60 -11.22 14.22 -1.10
CA GLN A 60 -11.33 15.67 -0.88
C GLN A 60 -10.54 16.04 0.38
N PHE A 61 -10.20 17.30 0.50
CA PHE A 61 -9.59 17.87 1.70
C PHE A 61 -10.23 19.20 2.05
N TRP A 62 -10.13 19.56 3.33
CA TRP A 62 -10.53 20.87 3.79
C TRP A 62 -9.48 21.93 3.42
N SER A 63 -9.89 22.96 2.68
CA SER A 63 -9.02 24.06 2.30
C SER A 63 -9.18 25.21 3.29
N ASN A 64 -8.22 25.39 4.20
CA ASN A 64 -8.23 26.51 5.15
C ASN A 64 -8.22 27.87 4.43
N LYS A 65 -7.52 27.98 3.29
CA LYS A 65 -7.47 29.20 2.49
C LYS A 65 -8.86 29.63 1.99
N ASN A 66 -9.67 28.68 1.61
CA ASN A 66 -10.98 28.92 1.00
C ASN A 66 -12.15 28.65 1.96
N ASN A 67 -11.86 28.19 3.18
CA ASN A 67 -12.84 27.81 4.20
C ASN A 67 -13.94 26.88 3.66
N ARG A 68 -13.56 25.86 2.87
CA ARG A 68 -14.49 24.90 2.27
C ARG A 68 -13.76 23.62 1.84
N MET A 69 -14.54 22.57 1.59
CA MET A 69 -14.01 21.36 0.96
C MET A 69 -13.48 21.67 -0.45
N SER A 70 -12.38 21.01 -0.81
CA SER A 70 -11.87 21.05 -2.19
C SER A 70 -12.89 20.46 -3.17
N LYS A 71 -12.72 20.73 -4.47
CA LYS A 71 -13.34 19.87 -5.48
C LYS A 71 -12.83 18.44 -5.31
N PRO A 72 -13.64 17.42 -5.67
CA PRO A 72 -13.17 16.04 -5.71
C PRO A 72 -11.91 15.90 -6.57
N ILE A 73 -10.93 15.19 -6.04
CA ILE A 73 -9.69 14.82 -6.72
C ILE A 73 -9.78 13.35 -7.06
N THR A 74 -9.51 13.00 -8.30
CA THR A 74 -9.58 11.65 -8.79
C THR A 74 -8.18 11.15 -9.11
N ASP A 75 -7.79 10.03 -8.52
CA ASP A 75 -6.56 9.30 -8.82
C ASP A 75 -6.90 7.92 -9.41
N GLN A 76 -6.11 7.47 -10.38
CA GLN A 76 -6.23 6.15 -10.99
C GLN A 76 -4.90 5.41 -10.77
N PRO A 77 -4.79 4.57 -9.74
CA PRO A 77 -3.56 3.87 -9.46
C PRO A 77 -3.24 2.85 -10.55
N ASP A 78 -1.98 2.77 -10.95
CA ASP A 78 -1.44 1.71 -11.81
C ASP A 78 -0.74 0.63 -10.99
N THR A 79 -0.30 0.98 -9.79
CA THR A 79 0.48 0.13 -8.89
C THR A 79 -0.13 0.15 -7.49
N ILE A 80 -0.28 -1.03 -6.90
CA ILE A 80 -0.72 -1.22 -5.52
C ILE A 80 0.41 -1.86 -4.72
N ILE A 81 0.82 -1.22 -3.63
CA ILE A 81 1.88 -1.71 -2.76
C ILE A 81 1.30 -1.95 -1.36
N ASN A 82 1.47 -3.15 -0.85
CA ASN A 82 1.17 -3.47 0.53
C ASN A 82 2.33 -4.24 1.16
N THR A 83 2.97 -3.63 2.15
CA THR A 83 4.14 -4.19 2.85
C THR A 83 3.79 -4.79 4.21
N SER A 84 2.50 -4.94 4.50
CA SER A 84 1.97 -5.40 5.79
C SER A 84 0.78 -6.33 5.58
N CYS A 85 0.90 -7.28 4.65
CA CYS A 85 -0.18 -8.21 4.32
C CYS A 85 -0.56 -9.10 5.51
N GLU A 86 0.35 -9.31 6.46
CA GLU A 86 0.13 -10.05 7.71
C GLU A 86 -0.94 -9.45 8.62
N HIS A 87 -1.24 -8.16 8.47
CA HIS A 87 -2.28 -7.48 9.27
C HIS A 87 -3.68 -7.51 8.63
N ILE A 88 -3.84 -8.03 7.41
CA ILE A 88 -5.12 -8.02 6.70
C ILE A 88 -5.88 -9.33 6.94
N GLY A 89 -6.88 -9.31 7.82
CA GLY A 89 -7.68 -10.51 8.14
C GLY A 89 -8.44 -11.07 6.92
N ASN A 90 -9.10 -10.21 6.16
CA ASN A 90 -9.84 -10.58 4.94
C ASN A 90 -8.99 -10.38 3.69
N PHE A 91 -7.76 -10.90 3.67
CA PHE A 91 -6.80 -10.68 2.60
C PHE A 91 -7.36 -11.05 1.21
N SER A 92 -8.01 -12.18 1.08
CA SER A 92 -8.60 -12.64 -0.19
C SER A 92 -9.65 -11.67 -0.71
N GLU A 93 -10.50 -11.14 0.18
CA GLU A 93 -11.50 -10.13 -0.18
C GLU A 93 -10.83 -8.83 -0.62
N TRP A 94 -9.89 -8.31 0.18
CA TRP A 94 -9.12 -7.13 -0.17
C TRP A 94 -8.43 -7.30 -1.53
N TYR A 95 -7.71 -8.40 -1.72
CA TYR A 95 -6.99 -8.68 -2.96
C TYR A 95 -7.93 -8.73 -4.16
N SER A 96 -9.15 -9.26 -3.98
CA SER A 96 -10.16 -9.34 -5.04
C SER A 96 -10.63 -7.96 -5.55
N LYS A 97 -10.53 -6.91 -4.74
CA LYS A 97 -10.90 -5.53 -5.10
C LYS A 97 -9.90 -4.86 -6.05
N ILE A 98 -8.64 -5.35 -6.09
CA ILE A 98 -7.63 -4.81 -7.01
C ILE A 98 -7.98 -5.20 -8.45
N PRO A 99 -8.10 -4.27 -9.41
CA PRO A 99 -8.42 -4.63 -10.80
C PRO A 99 -7.31 -5.46 -11.46
N LYS A 100 -7.69 -6.36 -12.37
CA LYS A 100 -6.74 -7.10 -13.21
C LYS A 100 -5.88 -6.14 -14.05
N GLY A 101 -4.65 -6.54 -14.32
CA GLY A 101 -3.69 -5.74 -15.10
C GLY A 101 -2.93 -4.70 -14.29
N LYS A 102 -3.17 -4.56 -12.98
CA LYS A 102 -2.39 -3.68 -12.10
C LYS A 102 -1.09 -4.35 -11.67
N LEU A 103 -0.02 -3.55 -11.57
CA LEU A 103 1.19 -3.99 -10.87
C LEU A 103 0.91 -4.07 -9.38
N VAL A 104 1.26 -5.18 -8.77
CA VAL A 104 1.04 -5.41 -7.34
C VAL A 104 2.35 -5.80 -6.68
N VAL A 105 2.67 -5.15 -5.56
CA VAL A 105 3.83 -5.42 -4.72
C VAL A 105 3.33 -5.78 -3.34
N LEU A 106 3.56 -7.00 -2.91
CA LEU A 106 3.08 -7.54 -1.64
C LEU A 106 4.25 -7.98 -0.78
N GLN A 107 4.17 -7.68 0.51
CA GLN A 107 5.04 -8.27 1.53
C GLN A 107 4.19 -8.88 2.64
N GLY A 108 4.65 -10.01 3.17
CA GLY A 108 4.15 -10.66 4.37
C GLY A 108 5.29 -11.34 5.09
N ASN A 109 5.00 -12.06 6.17
CA ASN A 109 6.00 -12.74 6.98
C ASN A 109 5.45 -14.03 7.62
N ASP A 110 6.33 -14.76 8.31
CA ASP A 110 6.00 -15.93 9.13
C ASP A 110 6.08 -15.65 10.65
N TYR A 111 5.99 -14.39 11.06
CA TYR A 111 6.10 -14.00 12.47
C TYR A 111 4.73 -14.10 13.18
N PHE A 112 4.38 -15.30 13.63
CA PHE A 112 3.10 -15.62 14.26
C PHE A 112 2.97 -15.19 15.72
N GLU A 113 4.04 -14.69 16.34
CA GLU A 113 4.07 -14.36 17.77
C GLU A 113 3.33 -13.09 18.15
N LEU A 114 2.99 -12.25 17.17
CA LEU A 114 2.25 -11.01 17.39
C LEU A 114 0.76 -11.20 17.12
N ASN A 115 -0.08 -10.79 18.06
CA ASN A 115 -1.53 -10.94 17.96
C ASN A 115 -2.14 -10.22 16.74
N GLU A 116 -1.51 -9.13 16.31
CA GLU A 116 -1.93 -8.34 15.15
C GLU A 116 -1.57 -8.99 13.82
N HIS A 117 -0.71 -10.02 13.82
CA HIS A 117 -0.30 -10.76 12.64
C HIS A 117 -1.29 -11.90 12.34
N ILE A 118 -2.49 -11.53 11.92
CA ILE A 118 -3.61 -12.44 11.72
C ILE A 118 -3.61 -13.16 10.37
N ASN A 119 -2.71 -12.79 9.46
CA ASN A 119 -2.60 -13.35 8.11
C ASN A 119 -1.15 -13.72 7.74
N CYS A 120 -0.35 -14.16 8.68
CA CYS A 120 0.98 -14.71 8.40
C CYS A 120 0.92 -15.90 7.44
N SER A 121 2.03 -16.19 6.79
CA SER A 121 2.22 -17.38 5.95
C SER A 121 3.40 -18.18 6.48
N ALA A 122 3.30 -19.51 6.53
CA ALA A 122 4.36 -20.35 7.06
C ALA A 122 5.61 -20.37 6.16
N ASP A 123 5.41 -20.16 4.87
CA ASP A 123 6.46 -20.13 3.87
C ASP A 123 6.08 -19.24 2.66
N GLN A 124 7.03 -19.13 1.73
CA GLN A 124 6.89 -18.33 0.53
C GLN A 124 5.80 -18.86 -0.44
N ASP A 125 5.64 -20.17 -0.51
CA ASP A 125 4.68 -20.79 -1.43
C ASP A 125 3.26 -20.53 -0.96
N ILE A 126 2.98 -20.73 0.32
CA ILE A 126 1.70 -20.38 0.94
C ILE A 126 1.41 -18.88 0.80
N PHE A 127 2.41 -18.02 0.99
CA PHE A 127 2.25 -16.58 0.74
C PHE A 127 1.90 -16.29 -0.71
N SER A 128 2.58 -16.94 -1.64
CA SER A 128 2.37 -16.75 -3.08
C SER A 128 0.98 -17.21 -3.53
N GLU A 129 0.45 -18.31 -2.99
CA GLU A 129 -0.86 -18.85 -3.32
C GLU A 129 -2.01 -17.94 -2.90
N LYS A 130 -1.85 -17.17 -1.82
CA LYS A 130 -2.85 -16.20 -1.35
C LYS A 130 -3.13 -15.08 -2.37
N ALA A 131 -2.16 -14.78 -3.25
CA ALA A 131 -2.24 -13.68 -4.21
C ALA A 131 -1.88 -14.16 -5.63
N PRO A 132 -2.79 -14.87 -6.32
CA PRO A 132 -2.55 -15.33 -7.68
C PRO A 132 -2.36 -14.16 -8.64
N MET A 133 -1.28 -14.19 -9.44
CA MET A 133 -0.91 -13.16 -10.42
C MET A 133 -0.86 -13.78 -11.82
N ALA A 134 -1.26 -13.00 -12.82
CA ALA A 134 -1.19 -13.40 -14.23
C ALA A 134 0.27 -13.51 -14.70
N ASP A 135 1.12 -12.64 -14.18
CA ASP A 135 2.56 -12.63 -14.44
C ASP A 135 3.32 -12.32 -13.14
N VAL A 136 4.23 -13.21 -12.74
CA VAL A 136 5.05 -13.06 -11.55
C VAL A 136 6.43 -12.54 -11.97
N LEU A 137 6.71 -11.29 -11.64
CA LEU A 137 7.97 -10.61 -11.96
C LEU A 137 9.06 -10.88 -10.91
N TYR A 138 8.66 -11.10 -9.67
CA TYR A 138 9.56 -11.40 -8.56
C TYR A 138 8.84 -12.21 -7.49
N LEU A 139 9.52 -13.18 -6.95
CA LEU A 139 9.14 -13.91 -5.74
C LEU A 139 10.41 -14.22 -4.95
N GLY A 140 10.45 -13.82 -3.68
CA GLY A 140 11.66 -14.01 -2.87
C GLY A 140 11.40 -13.92 -1.38
N THR A 141 12.38 -14.44 -0.64
CA THR A 141 12.40 -14.48 0.82
C THR A 141 13.67 -13.81 1.33
N ILE A 142 13.54 -13.07 2.43
CA ILE A 142 14.65 -12.52 3.20
C ILE A 142 14.56 -13.09 4.61
N ASP A 143 15.65 -13.70 5.09
CA ASP A 143 15.79 -14.12 6.48
C ASP A 143 16.09 -12.87 7.34
N CYS A 144 15.20 -12.61 8.29
CA CYS A 144 15.41 -11.68 9.39
C CYS A 144 15.59 -12.52 10.65
N ASP A 145 16.49 -12.16 11.56
CA ASP A 145 16.90 -12.99 12.71
C ASP A 145 15.79 -13.79 13.41
N LYS A 146 14.58 -13.23 13.49
CA LYS A 146 13.43 -13.82 14.20
C LYS A 146 12.36 -14.40 13.28
N TYR A 147 12.33 -14.01 12.02
CA TYR A 147 11.28 -14.40 11.07
C TYR A 147 11.77 -14.25 9.63
N LYS A 148 11.04 -14.85 8.71
CA LYS A 148 11.24 -14.65 7.28
C LYS A 148 10.24 -13.64 6.72
N ARG A 149 10.72 -12.80 5.83
CA ARG A 149 9.87 -11.88 5.10
C ARG A 149 9.78 -12.30 3.63
N PHE A 150 8.57 -12.43 3.16
CA PHE A 150 8.25 -12.81 1.78
C PHE A 150 7.88 -11.58 0.97
N MET A 151 8.29 -11.55 -0.28
CA MET A 151 7.89 -10.51 -1.23
C MET A 151 7.43 -11.15 -2.55
N LYS A 152 6.31 -10.68 -3.07
CA LYS A 152 5.81 -11.03 -4.40
C LYS A 152 5.48 -9.76 -5.18
N ILE A 153 5.98 -9.68 -6.42
CA ILE A 153 5.73 -8.58 -7.35
C ILE A 153 5.23 -9.20 -8.66
N GLY A 154 4.16 -8.63 -9.22
CA GLY A 154 3.65 -9.12 -10.49
C GLY A 154 2.38 -8.40 -10.93
N ILE A 155 1.82 -8.86 -12.02
CA ILE A 155 0.57 -8.34 -12.60
C ILE A 155 -0.60 -9.17 -12.12
N ARG A 156 -1.59 -8.51 -11.53
CA ARG A 156 -2.81 -9.19 -11.09
C ARG A 156 -3.70 -9.60 -12.27
#